data_fc824646028b36e72abdc14d6c30e1c0
#
_entry.id   fc824646028b36e72abdc14d6c30e1c0
#
_cell.length_a   1.000
_cell.length_b   1.000
_cell.length_c   1.000
_cell.angle_alpha   90.00
_cell.angle_beta   90.00
_cell.angle_gamma   90.00
#
_symmetry.space_group_name_H-M   'P 1'
#
loop_
_entity.id
_entity.type
_entity.pdbx_description
1 polymer ?
#
loop_
_entity_poly.entity_id
_entity_poly.type
_entity_poly.pdbx_seq_one_letter_code
_entity_poly.pdbx_strand_id
1 'polypeptide(L)'
;MALDVKDLRYELPGSGKLLVEGISFSVGAGETLVLLGRSGAGKTTTLKLVNRLLVPASGAVTIAGEPAAAVPETVLRRRIGYVIQEVGLFPHFSVAANVGLLPRLEQWPGDRIARRVRQLLTLVGLDPDTFGARFPHELSGGQRQRVGIARALGLDPPLLLLDEPFGALDPITRLELQREFRALASKLAKAMVFVTHDVREGLLLGTRIGLLDAGRLAFLGTPDEFRASALPAVRKFMEAA
;
A
#
# COMPACT_ATOMS: atom_id res chain seq x y z
N MET A 1 15.01 9.48 3.75
CA MET A 1 13.79 9.22 2.97
C MET A 1 13.69 7.74 2.68
N ALA A 2 12.50 7.12 2.87
CA ALA A 2 12.28 5.74 2.49
C ALA A 2 11.81 5.61 1.03
N LEU A 3 11.05 6.61 0.55
CA LEU A 3 10.62 6.72 -0.84
C LEU A 3 10.77 8.17 -1.31
N ASP A 4 11.30 8.36 -2.51
CA ASP A 4 11.36 9.65 -3.21
C ASP A 4 10.94 9.43 -4.68
N VAL A 5 9.96 10.20 -5.13
CA VAL A 5 9.37 10.16 -6.47
C VAL A 5 9.53 11.54 -7.09
N LYS A 6 10.16 11.63 -8.28
CA LYS A 6 10.48 12.90 -8.95
C LYS A 6 9.98 12.90 -10.37
N ASP A 7 9.13 13.87 -10.70
CA ASP A 7 8.58 14.16 -12.03
C ASP A 7 8.12 12.90 -12.80
N LEU A 8 7.44 11.99 -12.08
CA LEU A 8 7.05 10.69 -12.60
C LEU A 8 5.98 10.85 -13.68
N ARG A 9 6.22 10.28 -14.85
CA ARG A 9 5.29 10.32 -16.00
C ARG A 9 5.05 8.93 -16.55
N TYR A 10 3.83 8.67 -16.94
CA TYR A 10 3.47 7.42 -17.59
C TYR A 10 2.36 7.65 -18.62
N GLU A 11 2.62 7.17 -19.82
CA GLU A 11 1.69 7.16 -20.93
C GLU A 11 1.22 5.73 -21.19
N LEU A 12 -0.08 5.56 -21.41
CA LEU A 12 -0.63 4.23 -21.71
C LEU A 12 -0.19 3.82 -23.11
N PRO A 13 0.55 2.68 -23.26
CA PRO A 13 1.05 2.23 -24.54
C PRO A 13 -0.04 2.16 -25.61
N GLY A 14 0.25 2.71 -26.79
CA GLY A 14 -0.64 2.68 -27.96
C GLY A 14 -1.84 3.65 -27.93
N SER A 15 -2.03 4.42 -26.85
CA SER A 15 -3.18 5.34 -26.74
C SER A 15 -2.80 6.82 -26.71
N GLY A 16 -1.54 7.16 -26.47
CA GLY A 16 -1.10 8.55 -26.23
C GLY A 16 -1.67 9.19 -24.96
N LYS A 17 -2.42 8.43 -24.15
CA LYS A 17 -3.08 8.95 -22.94
C LYS A 17 -2.11 8.97 -21.78
N LEU A 18 -1.82 10.17 -21.25
CA LEU A 18 -1.09 10.33 -20.00
C LEU A 18 -1.97 9.90 -18.81
N LEU A 19 -1.51 8.91 -18.05
CA LEU A 19 -2.16 8.44 -16.83
C LEU A 19 -1.48 8.99 -15.56
N VAL A 20 -0.20 9.36 -15.68
CA VAL A 20 0.59 10.00 -14.61
C VAL A 20 1.40 11.12 -15.27
N GLU A 21 1.29 12.33 -14.76
CA GLU A 21 1.85 13.53 -15.38
C GLU A 21 2.60 14.39 -14.37
N GLY A 22 3.90 14.14 -14.24
CA GLY A 22 4.80 14.96 -13.43
C GLY A 22 4.57 14.85 -11.92
N ILE A 23 4.23 13.66 -11.42
CA ILE A 23 3.99 13.45 -9.99
C ILE A 23 5.33 13.44 -9.23
N SER A 24 5.39 14.27 -8.17
CA SER A 24 6.53 14.34 -7.27
C SER A 24 6.07 14.33 -5.82
N PHE A 25 6.61 13.42 -5.02
CA PHE A 25 6.40 13.35 -3.56
C PHE A 25 7.49 12.50 -2.90
N SER A 26 7.61 12.65 -1.59
CA SER A 26 8.50 11.82 -0.78
C SER A 26 7.76 11.27 0.43
N VAL A 27 8.25 10.13 0.97
CA VAL A 27 7.68 9.51 2.18
C VAL A 27 8.83 9.11 3.10
N GLY A 28 8.78 9.56 4.34
CA GLY A 28 9.72 9.23 5.40
C GLY A 28 9.36 7.95 6.15
N ALA A 29 10.26 7.44 6.97
CA ALA A 29 9.95 6.38 7.91
C ALA A 29 8.90 6.85 8.92
N GLY A 30 7.92 5.99 9.22
CA GLY A 30 6.78 6.34 10.10
C GLY A 30 5.73 7.24 9.47
N GLU A 31 5.91 7.65 8.22
CA GLU A 31 4.96 8.48 7.48
C GLU A 31 4.01 7.62 6.65
N THR A 32 2.72 7.94 6.69
CA THR A 32 1.70 7.38 5.81
C THR A 32 1.20 8.47 4.87
N LEU A 33 1.63 8.42 3.60
CA LEU A 33 1.08 9.26 2.54
C LEU A 33 -0.16 8.58 1.97
N VAL A 34 -1.33 9.19 2.13
CA VAL A 34 -2.55 8.73 1.47
C VAL A 34 -2.72 9.44 0.14
N LEU A 35 -2.77 8.68 -0.95
CA LEU A 35 -3.10 9.19 -2.28
C LEU A 35 -4.60 9.03 -2.50
N LEU A 36 -5.32 10.15 -2.43
CA LEU A 36 -6.73 10.28 -2.74
C LEU A 36 -6.95 10.58 -4.23
N GLY A 37 -8.12 10.26 -4.73
CA GLY A 37 -8.53 10.62 -6.09
C GLY A 37 -9.65 9.73 -6.60
N ARG A 38 -10.36 10.19 -7.64
CA ARG A 38 -11.41 9.41 -8.30
C ARG A 38 -10.86 8.19 -9.00
N SER A 39 -11.74 7.28 -9.40
CA SER A 39 -11.34 6.17 -10.29
C SER A 39 -10.71 6.73 -11.57
N GLY A 40 -9.60 6.13 -12.00
CA GLY A 40 -8.85 6.59 -13.16
C GLY A 40 -7.93 7.80 -12.93
N ALA A 41 -7.81 8.35 -11.72
CA ALA A 41 -6.92 9.49 -11.43
C ALA A 41 -5.42 9.16 -11.46
N GLY A 42 -5.02 7.89 -11.66
CA GLY A 42 -3.62 7.47 -11.74
C GLY A 42 -3.04 6.88 -10.44
N LYS A 43 -3.85 6.70 -9.38
CA LYS A 43 -3.41 6.19 -8.06
C LYS A 43 -2.70 4.83 -8.14
N THR A 44 -3.41 3.80 -8.58
CA THR A 44 -2.87 2.44 -8.77
C THR A 44 -1.70 2.42 -9.77
N THR A 45 -1.77 3.25 -10.82
CA THR A 45 -0.68 3.39 -11.80
C THR A 45 0.57 3.93 -11.11
N THR A 46 0.44 4.93 -10.24
CA THR A 46 1.56 5.46 -9.44
C THR A 46 2.18 4.37 -8.55
N LEU A 47 1.38 3.56 -7.85
CA LEU A 47 1.92 2.43 -7.07
C LEU A 47 2.66 1.41 -7.95
N LYS A 48 2.10 1.08 -9.12
CA LYS A 48 2.72 0.15 -10.07
C LYS A 48 4.05 0.67 -10.61
N LEU A 49 4.17 1.98 -10.83
CA LEU A 49 5.42 2.62 -11.23
C LEU A 49 6.47 2.58 -10.10
N VAL A 50 6.07 2.87 -8.85
CA VAL A 50 6.95 2.77 -7.68
C VAL A 50 7.48 1.35 -7.51
N ASN A 51 6.65 0.33 -7.73
CA ASN A 51 7.01 -1.09 -7.61
C ASN A 51 7.60 -1.69 -8.91
N ARG A 52 7.86 -0.85 -9.93
CA ARG A 52 8.35 -1.27 -11.26
C ARG A 52 7.54 -2.42 -11.90
N LEU A 53 6.23 -2.45 -11.65
CA LEU A 53 5.28 -3.26 -12.44
C LEU A 53 4.95 -2.56 -13.76
N LEU A 54 5.17 -1.24 -13.82
CA LEU A 54 5.16 -0.43 -15.03
C LEU A 54 6.47 0.35 -15.11
N VAL A 55 6.91 0.64 -16.33
CA VAL A 55 8.12 1.43 -16.59
C VAL A 55 7.68 2.86 -16.89
N PRO A 56 8.17 3.88 -16.16
CA PRO A 56 7.82 5.27 -16.42
C PRO A 56 8.39 5.75 -17.76
N ALA A 57 7.66 6.65 -18.44
CA ALA A 57 8.15 7.33 -19.63
C ALA A 57 9.27 8.33 -19.29
N SER A 58 9.18 8.97 -18.11
CA SER A 58 10.22 9.82 -17.56
C SER A 58 10.05 9.96 -16.04
N GLY A 59 11.01 10.60 -15.38
CA GLY A 59 11.07 10.77 -13.94
C GLY A 59 11.88 9.66 -13.26
N ALA A 60 11.94 9.72 -11.92
CA ALA A 60 12.75 8.80 -11.13
C ALA A 60 12.04 8.39 -9.85
N VAL A 61 12.29 7.14 -9.43
CA VAL A 61 11.89 6.59 -8.14
C VAL A 61 13.15 6.15 -7.41
N THR A 62 13.30 6.59 -6.15
CA THR A 62 14.39 6.20 -5.25
C THR A 62 13.77 5.55 -4.01
N ILE A 63 14.25 4.36 -3.62
CA ILE A 63 13.79 3.62 -2.45
C ILE A 63 14.97 3.35 -1.53
N ALA A 64 14.86 3.76 -0.27
CA ALA A 64 15.92 3.65 0.73
C ALA A 64 17.28 4.21 0.25
N GLY A 65 17.24 5.29 -0.55
CA GLY A 65 18.43 5.97 -1.07
C GLY A 65 18.98 5.38 -2.38
N GLU A 66 18.43 4.26 -2.87
CA GLU A 66 18.87 3.64 -4.14
C GLU A 66 17.87 3.93 -5.27
N PRO A 67 18.34 4.33 -6.47
CA PRO A 67 17.47 4.46 -7.63
C PRO A 67 16.83 3.11 -7.98
N ALA A 68 15.49 3.07 -8.02
CA ALA A 68 14.75 1.83 -8.29
C ALA A 68 15.15 1.20 -9.64
N ALA A 69 15.53 2.01 -10.63
CA ALA A 69 15.97 1.54 -11.94
C ALA A 69 17.32 0.79 -11.90
N ALA A 70 18.18 1.04 -10.92
CA ALA A 70 19.49 0.41 -10.79
C ALA A 70 19.43 -0.96 -10.08
N VAL A 71 18.32 -1.28 -9.42
CA VAL A 71 18.14 -2.53 -8.66
C VAL A 71 17.43 -3.56 -9.55
N PRO A 72 17.85 -4.84 -9.58
CA PRO A 72 17.07 -5.88 -10.26
C PRO A 72 15.63 -5.94 -9.74
N GLU A 73 14.64 -6.09 -10.63
CA GLU A 73 13.22 -5.99 -10.27
C GLU A 73 12.79 -6.94 -9.16
N THR A 74 13.30 -8.18 -9.18
CA THR A 74 13.00 -9.17 -8.15
C THR A 74 13.52 -8.75 -6.78
N VAL A 75 14.73 -8.17 -6.72
CA VAL A 75 15.32 -7.66 -5.48
C VAL A 75 14.56 -6.43 -4.98
N LEU A 76 14.20 -5.50 -5.88
CA LEU A 76 13.42 -4.33 -5.54
C LEU A 76 12.07 -4.71 -4.94
N ARG A 77 11.30 -5.59 -5.60
CA ARG A 77 9.96 -6.00 -5.16
C ARG A 77 9.98 -6.74 -3.83
N ARG A 78 11.07 -7.41 -3.47
CA ARG A 78 11.25 -8.04 -2.15
C ARG A 78 11.48 -7.03 -1.02
N ARG A 79 11.95 -5.82 -1.35
CA ARG A 79 12.11 -4.70 -0.41
C ARG A 79 10.86 -3.87 -0.23
N ILE A 80 9.76 -4.20 -0.94
CA ILE A 80 8.49 -3.49 -0.91
C ILE A 80 7.40 -4.47 -0.50
N GLY A 81 6.68 -4.16 0.56
CA GLY A 81 5.44 -4.85 0.88
C GLY A 81 4.31 -4.28 0.02
N TYR A 82 3.62 -5.13 -0.74
CA TYR A 82 2.54 -4.67 -1.59
C TYR A 82 1.24 -5.42 -1.27
N VAL A 83 0.23 -4.67 -0.84
CA VAL A 83 -1.14 -5.14 -0.63
C VAL A 83 -1.98 -4.65 -1.80
N ILE A 84 -2.44 -5.58 -2.63
CA ILE A 84 -3.28 -5.28 -3.80
C ILE A 84 -4.76 -5.26 -3.42
N GLN A 85 -5.59 -4.61 -4.23
CA GLN A 85 -7.02 -4.38 -4.00
C GLN A 85 -7.80 -5.68 -3.70
N GLU A 86 -7.53 -6.77 -4.40
CA GLU A 86 -8.16 -8.08 -4.18
C GLU A 86 -7.26 -9.01 -3.35
N VAL A 87 -6.67 -8.60 -2.30
CA VAL A 87 -5.74 -9.32 -1.40
C VAL A 87 -4.81 -10.34 -2.08
N GLY A 88 -5.28 -11.06 -3.10
CA GLY A 88 -4.53 -12.02 -3.92
C GLY A 88 -3.83 -13.11 -3.12
N LEU A 89 -4.50 -13.67 -2.10
CA LEU A 89 -3.99 -14.84 -1.39
C LEU A 89 -4.00 -16.05 -2.32
N PHE A 90 -2.96 -16.88 -2.22
CA PHE A 90 -2.91 -18.14 -2.96
C PHE A 90 -3.96 -19.10 -2.37
N PRO A 91 -5.01 -19.49 -3.12
CA PRO A 91 -6.15 -20.22 -2.57
C PRO A 91 -5.79 -21.62 -2.10
N HIS A 92 -4.76 -22.22 -2.67
CA HIS A 92 -4.23 -23.55 -2.35
C HIS A 92 -3.13 -23.55 -1.28
N PHE A 93 -2.80 -22.39 -0.72
CA PHE A 93 -1.88 -22.25 0.40
C PHE A 93 -2.66 -21.95 1.69
N SER A 94 -2.23 -22.56 2.79
CA SER A 94 -2.73 -22.18 4.10
C SER A 94 -2.35 -20.72 4.44
N VAL A 95 -2.96 -20.15 5.47
CA VAL A 95 -2.62 -18.83 6.00
C VAL A 95 -1.12 -18.74 6.31
N ALA A 96 -0.59 -19.72 7.03
CA ALA A 96 0.84 -19.77 7.36
C ALA A 96 1.73 -19.83 6.11
N ALA A 97 1.32 -20.61 5.10
CA ALA A 97 2.05 -20.72 3.84
C ALA A 97 2.00 -19.43 3.02
N ASN A 98 0.85 -18.71 3.01
CA ASN A 98 0.73 -17.40 2.38
C ASN A 98 1.64 -16.36 3.05
N VAL A 99 1.63 -16.25 4.37
CA VAL A 99 2.47 -15.29 5.12
C VAL A 99 3.95 -15.64 5.02
N GLY A 100 4.30 -16.93 5.08
CA GLY A 100 5.68 -17.42 5.00
C GLY A 100 6.25 -17.51 3.58
N LEU A 101 5.50 -17.12 2.54
CA LEU A 101 5.92 -17.32 1.15
C LEU A 101 7.23 -16.60 0.81
N LEU A 102 7.30 -15.30 1.07
CA LEU A 102 8.51 -14.51 0.76
C LEU A 102 9.73 -14.96 1.58
N PRO A 103 9.65 -15.17 2.90
CA PRO A 103 10.74 -15.79 3.67
C PRO A 103 11.20 -17.14 3.11
N ARG A 104 10.28 -17.97 2.59
CA ARG A 104 10.61 -19.25 1.95
C ARG A 104 11.35 -19.05 0.63
N LEU A 105 10.92 -18.11 -0.20
CA LEU A 105 11.63 -17.75 -1.45
C LEU A 105 13.04 -17.19 -1.17
N GLU A 106 13.24 -16.55 -0.02
CA GLU A 106 14.55 -16.11 0.48
C GLU A 106 15.33 -17.23 1.19
N GLN A 107 14.85 -18.47 1.13
CA GLN A 107 15.50 -19.65 1.71
C GLN A 107 15.80 -19.53 3.21
N TRP A 108 14.94 -18.82 3.97
CA TRP A 108 15.10 -18.77 5.41
C TRP A 108 14.94 -20.16 6.04
N PRO A 109 15.65 -20.45 7.14
CA PRO A 109 15.45 -21.69 7.89
C PRO A 109 13.98 -21.84 8.34
N GLY A 110 13.46 -23.07 8.32
CA GLY A 110 12.05 -23.35 8.59
C GLY A 110 11.57 -22.86 9.96
N ASP A 111 12.40 -23.01 10.99
CA ASP A 111 12.13 -22.53 12.35
C ASP A 111 12.03 -20.98 12.40
N ARG A 112 12.87 -20.27 11.62
CA ARG A 112 12.81 -18.82 11.48
C ARG A 112 11.52 -18.40 10.77
N ILE A 113 11.12 -19.12 9.71
CA ILE A 113 9.86 -18.87 9.01
C ILE A 113 8.68 -19.05 9.97
N ALA A 114 8.64 -20.16 10.71
CA ALA A 114 7.55 -20.44 11.64
C ALA A 114 7.42 -19.35 12.72
N ARG A 115 8.53 -18.93 13.33
CA ARG A 115 8.54 -17.80 14.29
C ARG A 115 8.03 -16.49 13.65
N ARG A 116 8.49 -16.16 12.43
CA ARG A 116 8.07 -14.96 11.72
C ARG A 116 6.57 -14.97 11.41
N VAL A 117 6.05 -16.10 10.93
CA VAL A 117 4.63 -16.29 10.65
C VAL A 117 3.79 -16.07 11.91
N ARG A 118 4.15 -16.70 13.03
CA ARG A 118 3.45 -16.51 14.32
C ARG A 118 3.46 -15.05 14.73
N GLN A 119 4.61 -14.39 14.68
CA GLN A 119 4.77 -12.98 15.01
C GLN A 119 3.86 -12.09 14.16
N LEU A 120 3.82 -12.32 12.84
CA LEU A 120 3.03 -11.51 11.92
C LEU A 120 1.52 -11.74 12.07
N LEU A 121 1.09 -12.99 12.27
CA LEU A 121 -0.33 -13.29 12.53
C LEU A 121 -0.80 -12.64 13.83
N THR A 122 -0.03 -12.76 14.91
CA THR A 122 -0.33 -12.06 16.18
C THR A 122 -0.38 -10.54 15.99
N LEU A 123 0.55 -9.98 15.21
CA LEU A 123 0.63 -8.54 14.93
C LEU A 123 -0.63 -8.01 14.23
N VAL A 124 -1.25 -8.79 13.34
CA VAL A 124 -2.48 -8.43 12.65
C VAL A 124 -3.75 -8.92 13.37
N GLY A 125 -3.64 -9.36 14.63
CA GLY A 125 -4.78 -9.77 15.45
C GLY A 125 -5.39 -11.12 15.05
N LEU A 126 -4.62 -12.02 14.47
CA LEU A 126 -5.02 -13.39 14.17
C LEU A 126 -4.23 -14.36 15.06
N ASP A 127 -4.94 -15.21 15.81
CA ASP A 127 -4.28 -16.25 16.61
C ASP A 127 -3.62 -17.30 15.70
N PRO A 128 -2.26 -17.47 15.78
CA PRO A 128 -1.53 -18.36 14.88
C PRO A 128 -1.96 -19.82 14.95
N ASP A 129 -2.38 -20.29 16.13
CA ASP A 129 -2.75 -21.69 16.33
C ASP A 129 -4.13 -22.00 15.76
N THR A 130 -5.03 -21.02 15.81
CA THR A 130 -6.38 -21.13 15.25
C THR A 130 -6.39 -20.90 13.72
N PHE A 131 -5.63 -19.94 13.22
CA PHE A 131 -5.74 -19.49 11.83
C PHE A 131 -4.63 -20.03 10.92
N GLY A 132 -3.48 -20.42 11.45
CA GLY A 132 -2.31 -20.77 10.64
C GLY A 132 -2.55 -21.90 9.63
N ALA A 133 -3.34 -22.92 9.99
CA ALA A 133 -3.63 -24.06 9.14
C ALA A 133 -4.81 -23.82 8.16
N ARG A 134 -5.63 -22.77 8.39
CA ARG A 134 -6.80 -22.47 7.54
C ARG A 134 -6.40 -22.03 6.13
N PHE A 135 -7.33 -22.20 5.20
CA PHE A 135 -7.19 -21.74 3.83
C PHE A 135 -7.99 -20.45 3.59
N PRO A 136 -7.68 -19.67 2.53
CA PRO A 136 -8.35 -18.39 2.26
C PRO A 136 -9.88 -18.47 2.17
N HIS A 137 -10.44 -19.58 1.69
CA HIS A 137 -11.90 -19.77 1.58
C HIS A 137 -12.58 -19.95 2.93
N GLU A 138 -11.85 -20.29 3.99
CA GLU A 138 -12.36 -20.46 5.36
C GLU A 138 -12.32 -19.14 6.17
N LEU A 139 -11.88 -18.05 5.55
CA LEU A 139 -11.69 -16.75 6.20
C LEU A 139 -12.77 -15.75 5.79
N SER A 140 -13.18 -14.87 6.72
CA SER A 140 -13.95 -13.68 6.39
C SER A 140 -13.15 -12.72 5.50
N GLY A 141 -13.81 -11.74 4.87
CA GLY A 141 -13.14 -10.70 4.08
C GLY A 141 -12.09 -9.95 4.88
N GLY A 142 -12.42 -9.53 6.09
CA GLY A 142 -11.49 -8.84 6.99
C GLY A 142 -10.31 -9.72 7.43
N GLN A 143 -10.54 -11.00 7.70
CA GLN A 143 -9.46 -11.95 8.02
C GLN A 143 -8.52 -12.16 6.83
N ARG A 144 -9.04 -12.29 5.61
CA ARG A 144 -8.22 -12.33 4.39
C ARG A 144 -7.36 -11.09 4.25
N GLN A 145 -7.93 -9.91 4.53
CA GLN A 145 -7.19 -8.64 4.46
C GLN A 145 -6.03 -8.59 5.46
N ARG A 146 -6.26 -9.01 6.71
CA ARG A 146 -5.21 -9.12 7.74
C ARG A 146 -4.08 -10.06 7.31
N VAL A 147 -4.42 -11.22 6.71
CA VAL A 147 -3.42 -12.15 6.16
C VAL A 147 -2.63 -11.51 5.02
N GLY A 148 -3.28 -10.74 4.14
CA GLY A 148 -2.62 -9.99 3.07
C GLY A 148 -1.60 -8.98 3.59
N ILE A 149 -1.96 -8.23 4.64
CA ILE A 149 -1.06 -7.28 5.32
C ILE A 149 0.11 -8.05 5.97
N ALA A 150 -0.17 -9.15 6.69
CA ALA A 150 0.87 -9.99 7.30
C ALA A 150 1.86 -10.53 6.24
N ARG A 151 1.36 -11.00 5.09
CA ARG A 151 2.19 -11.46 3.96
C ARG A 151 3.09 -10.35 3.42
N ALA A 152 2.55 -9.14 3.24
CA ALA A 152 3.32 -8.00 2.76
C ALA A 152 4.46 -7.61 3.73
N LEU A 153 4.30 -7.90 5.01
CA LEU A 153 5.31 -7.66 6.06
C LEU A 153 6.33 -8.81 6.19
N GLY A 154 6.21 -9.88 5.42
CA GLY A 154 7.00 -11.11 5.56
C GLY A 154 8.51 -10.88 5.72
N LEU A 155 9.10 -10.08 4.82
CA LEU A 155 10.53 -9.75 4.80
C LEU A 155 10.90 -8.47 5.58
N ASP A 156 9.98 -7.91 6.34
CA ASP A 156 10.18 -6.65 7.08
C ASP A 156 10.56 -5.45 6.19
N PRO A 157 9.84 -5.19 5.10
CA PRO A 157 10.20 -4.18 4.13
C PRO A 157 10.18 -2.77 4.75
N PRO A 158 11.05 -1.83 4.29
CA PRO A 158 11.05 -0.44 4.74
C PRO A 158 9.86 0.37 4.18
N LEU A 159 9.25 -0.09 3.07
CA LEU A 159 8.15 0.57 2.37
C LEU A 159 6.97 -0.39 2.20
N LEU A 160 5.77 0.10 2.51
CA LEU A 160 4.50 -0.58 2.22
C LEU A 160 3.71 0.22 1.19
N LEU A 161 3.20 -0.46 0.18
CA LEU A 161 2.26 0.06 -0.80
C LEU A 161 0.92 -0.66 -0.58
N LEU A 162 -0.16 0.10 -0.42
CA LEU A 162 -1.50 -0.44 -0.17
C LEU A 162 -2.47 0.15 -1.18
N ASP A 163 -3.04 -0.69 -2.02
CA ASP A 163 -3.95 -0.29 -3.10
C ASP A 163 -5.39 -0.65 -2.73
N GLU A 164 -6.18 0.33 -2.30
CA GLU A 164 -7.58 0.21 -1.86
C GLU A 164 -7.83 -1.01 -0.93
N PRO A 165 -7.02 -1.19 0.13
CA PRO A 165 -7.00 -2.45 0.89
C PRO A 165 -8.33 -2.77 1.59
N PHE A 166 -9.20 -1.78 1.82
CA PHE A 166 -10.47 -1.98 2.51
C PHE A 166 -11.70 -1.86 1.60
N GLY A 167 -11.49 -1.68 0.28
CA GLY A 167 -12.56 -1.42 -0.68
C GLY A 167 -13.64 -2.50 -0.79
N ALA A 168 -13.27 -3.77 -0.61
CA ALA A 168 -14.18 -4.91 -0.76
C ALA A 168 -14.88 -5.35 0.55
N LEU A 169 -14.78 -4.55 1.63
CA LEU A 169 -15.34 -4.88 2.94
C LEU A 169 -16.67 -4.16 3.18
N ASP A 170 -17.54 -4.80 3.98
CA ASP A 170 -18.73 -4.15 4.50
C ASP A 170 -18.36 -2.96 5.40
N PRO A 171 -19.27 -1.96 5.59
CA PRO A 171 -18.94 -0.71 6.28
C PRO A 171 -18.48 -0.88 7.72
N ILE A 172 -19.02 -1.86 8.46
CA ILE A 172 -18.70 -2.08 9.89
C ILE A 172 -17.28 -2.69 9.99
N THR A 173 -17.05 -3.80 9.31
CA THR A 173 -15.74 -4.46 9.26
C THR A 173 -14.66 -3.50 8.75
N ARG A 174 -14.98 -2.67 7.75
CA ARG A 174 -14.06 -1.66 7.21
C ARG A 174 -13.61 -0.68 8.29
N LEU A 175 -14.55 -0.09 9.06
CA LEU A 175 -14.23 0.88 10.10
C LEU A 175 -13.37 0.27 11.22
N GLU A 176 -13.67 -0.96 11.63
CA GLU A 176 -12.87 -1.69 12.62
C GLU A 176 -11.44 -1.90 12.13
N LEU A 177 -11.28 -2.43 10.91
CA LEU A 177 -9.95 -2.68 10.33
C LEU A 177 -9.14 -1.40 10.09
N GLN A 178 -9.79 -0.30 9.72
CA GLN A 178 -9.12 1.01 9.58
C GLN A 178 -8.52 1.48 10.91
N ARG A 179 -9.27 1.38 12.01
CA ARG A 179 -8.80 1.75 13.36
C ARG A 179 -7.64 0.88 13.81
N GLU A 180 -7.75 -0.42 13.61
CA GLU A 180 -6.68 -1.37 13.92
C GLU A 180 -5.44 -1.15 13.06
N PHE A 181 -5.63 -0.90 11.77
CA PHE A 181 -4.53 -0.59 10.85
C PHE A 181 -3.83 0.70 11.24
N ARG A 182 -4.54 1.73 11.67
CA ARG A 182 -3.94 2.96 12.21
C ARG A 182 -3.02 2.67 13.40
N ALA A 183 -3.51 1.87 14.35
CA ALA A 183 -2.71 1.47 15.51
C ALA A 183 -1.51 0.59 15.12
N LEU A 184 -1.68 -0.26 14.11
CA LEU A 184 -0.61 -1.07 13.54
C LEU A 184 0.44 -0.21 12.84
N ALA A 185 0.04 0.73 12.00
CA ALA A 185 0.91 1.63 11.24
C ALA A 185 1.82 2.44 12.17
N SER A 186 1.28 2.98 13.26
CA SER A 186 2.06 3.72 14.26
C SER A 186 3.11 2.85 14.96
N LYS A 187 2.81 1.56 15.23
CA LYS A 187 3.76 0.61 15.83
C LYS A 187 4.86 0.17 14.86
N LEU A 188 4.53 0.01 13.59
CA LEU A 188 5.48 -0.43 12.57
C LEU A 188 6.53 0.62 12.24
N ALA A 189 6.20 1.90 12.36
CA ALA A 189 7.05 3.05 12.02
C ALA A 189 7.66 2.96 10.60
N LYS A 190 6.97 2.32 9.66
CA LYS A 190 7.41 2.16 8.26
C LYS A 190 6.87 3.29 7.38
N ALA A 191 7.54 3.53 6.27
CA ALA A 191 6.99 4.37 5.22
C ALA A 191 5.83 3.65 4.53
N MET A 192 4.72 4.34 4.31
CA MET A 192 3.54 3.78 3.67
C MET A 192 2.98 4.71 2.59
N VAL A 193 2.63 4.15 1.45
CA VAL A 193 1.78 4.82 0.46
C VAL A 193 0.47 4.05 0.39
N PHE A 194 -0.59 4.72 0.77
CA PHE A 194 -1.93 4.17 0.86
C PHE A 194 -2.82 4.82 -0.19
N VAL A 195 -3.43 4.03 -1.05
CA VAL A 195 -4.34 4.50 -2.10
C VAL A 195 -5.77 4.22 -1.71
N THR A 196 -6.62 5.23 -1.83
CA THR A 196 -8.07 5.10 -1.64
C THR A 196 -8.83 6.19 -2.40
N HIS A 197 -10.13 6.01 -2.53
CA HIS A 197 -11.05 7.04 -2.99
C HIS A 197 -11.90 7.61 -1.84
N ASP A 198 -11.78 7.06 -0.63
CA ASP A 198 -12.53 7.49 0.56
C ASP A 198 -11.75 8.56 1.34
N VAL A 199 -12.34 9.76 1.42
CA VAL A 199 -11.78 10.90 2.17
C VAL A 199 -11.62 10.56 3.65
N ARG A 200 -12.58 9.82 4.23
CA ARG A 200 -12.57 9.45 5.65
C ARG A 200 -11.38 8.57 5.97
N GLU A 201 -11.06 7.61 5.08
CA GLU A 201 -9.84 6.81 5.18
C GLU A 201 -8.59 7.70 5.14
N GLY A 202 -8.54 8.62 4.17
CA GLY A 202 -7.42 9.54 4.05
C GLY A 202 -7.18 10.36 5.31
N LEU A 203 -8.24 10.93 5.86
CA LEU A 203 -8.18 11.74 7.09
C LEU A 203 -7.88 10.93 8.35
N LEU A 204 -8.29 9.66 8.38
CA LEU A 204 -8.05 8.76 9.53
C LEU A 204 -6.63 8.19 9.54
N LEU A 205 -6.11 7.80 8.39
CA LEU A 205 -4.89 7.00 8.26
C LEU A 205 -3.66 7.83 7.87
N GLY A 206 -3.86 8.92 7.13
CA GLY A 206 -2.77 9.72 6.58
C GLY A 206 -2.08 10.59 7.62
N THR A 207 -0.75 10.59 7.62
CA THR A 207 0.04 11.68 8.17
C THR A 207 0.15 12.83 7.17
N ARG A 208 0.09 12.47 5.87
CA ARG A 208 -0.04 13.40 4.74
C ARG A 208 -1.05 12.87 3.73
N ILE A 209 -1.66 13.79 3.00
CA ILE A 209 -2.64 13.52 1.94
C ILE A 209 -2.13 14.13 0.64
N GLY A 210 -2.11 13.32 -0.42
CA GLY A 210 -1.94 13.76 -1.79
C GLY A 210 -3.24 13.55 -2.56
N LEU A 211 -3.81 14.60 -3.17
CA LEU A 211 -4.97 14.47 -4.05
C LEU A 211 -4.49 14.37 -5.50
N LEU A 212 -4.77 13.24 -6.11
CA LEU A 212 -4.56 13.03 -7.54
C LEU A 212 -5.82 13.40 -8.32
N ASP A 213 -5.66 14.26 -9.31
CA ASP A 213 -6.71 14.61 -10.27
C ASP A 213 -6.14 14.58 -11.68
N ALA A 214 -6.78 13.81 -12.57
CA ALA A 214 -6.38 13.65 -13.98
C ALA A 214 -4.87 13.38 -14.19
N GLY A 215 -4.28 12.50 -13.36
CA GLY A 215 -2.87 12.13 -13.49
C GLY A 215 -1.87 13.09 -12.85
N ARG A 216 -2.33 14.18 -12.23
CA ARG A 216 -1.50 15.19 -11.57
C ARG A 216 -1.75 15.24 -10.07
N LEU A 217 -0.74 15.64 -9.32
CA LEU A 217 -0.86 15.89 -7.89
C LEU A 217 -1.42 17.32 -7.67
N ALA A 218 -2.74 17.41 -7.43
CA ALA A 218 -3.43 18.68 -7.27
C ALA A 218 -3.25 19.28 -5.86
N PHE A 219 -2.97 18.44 -4.85
CA PHE A 219 -2.73 18.86 -3.47
C PHE A 219 -1.75 17.88 -2.81
N LEU A 220 -0.91 18.39 -1.93
CA LEU A 220 -0.05 17.61 -1.03
C LEU A 220 0.14 18.38 0.27
N GLY A 221 -0.30 17.80 1.39
CA GLY A 221 -0.22 18.46 2.71
C GLY A 221 -0.69 17.54 3.83
N THR A 222 -0.83 18.08 5.03
CA THR A 222 -1.38 17.39 6.19
C THR A 222 -2.90 17.20 6.08
N PRO A 223 -3.53 16.31 6.86
CA PRO A 223 -4.98 16.19 6.93
C PRO A 223 -5.69 17.51 7.29
N ASP A 224 -5.10 18.32 8.17
CA ASP A 224 -5.69 19.60 8.57
C ASP A 224 -5.60 20.65 7.48
N GLU A 225 -4.46 20.72 6.76
CA GLU A 225 -4.31 21.56 5.56
C GLU A 225 -5.29 21.12 4.45
N PHE A 226 -5.53 19.81 4.30
CA PHE A 226 -6.51 19.30 3.35
C PHE A 226 -7.93 19.77 3.69
N ARG A 227 -8.35 19.64 4.97
CA ARG A 227 -9.66 20.13 5.42
C ARG A 227 -9.86 21.63 5.25
N ALA A 228 -8.80 22.41 5.51
CA ALA A 228 -8.83 23.88 5.41
C ALA A 228 -8.64 24.41 3.98
N SER A 229 -8.34 23.53 3.02
CA SER A 229 -7.97 23.94 1.66
C SER A 229 -9.11 24.60 0.92
N ALA A 230 -8.83 25.76 0.32
CA ALA A 230 -9.76 26.47 -0.60
C ALA A 230 -9.60 26.02 -2.06
N LEU A 231 -8.69 25.10 -2.38
CA LEU A 231 -8.46 24.64 -3.74
C LEU A 231 -9.71 23.98 -4.32
N PRO A 232 -10.16 24.39 -5.53
CA PRO A 232 -11.38 23.84 -6.14
C PRO A 232 -11.38 22.31 -6.25
N ALA A 233 -10.23 21.69 -6.58
CA ALA A 233 -10.09 20.25 -6.66
C ALA A 233 -10.37 19.56 -5.31
N VAL A 234 -9.85 20.11 -4.21
CA VAL A 234 -10.07 19.58 -2.86
C VAL A 234 -11.52 19.73 -2.44
N ARG A 235 -12.12 20.92 -2.62
CA ARG A 235 -13.53 21.18 -2.28
C ARG A 235 -14.46 20.25 -3.05
N LYS A 236 -14.30 20.18 -4.38
CA LYS A 236 -15.09 19.28 -5.23
C LYS A 236 -14.95 17.80 -4.83
N PHE A 237 -13.79 17.41 -4.33
CA PHE A 237 -13.56 16.04 -3.85
C PHE A 237 -14.23 15.80 -2.50
N MET A 238 -14.16 16.78 -1.58
CA MET A 238 -14.81 16.73 -0.25
C MET A 238 -16.33 16.71 -0.33
N GLU A 239 -16.93 17.47 -1.26
CA GLU A 239 -18.38 17.54 -1.46
C GLU A 239 -18.96 16.24 -2.07
N ALA A 240 -18.13 15.47 -2.77
CA ALA A 240 -18.54 14.23 -3.45
C ALA A 240 -18.29 12.96 -2.60
N ALA A 241 -17.76 13.11 -1.37
CA ALA A 241 -17.42 12.03 -0.43
C ALA A 241 -18.42 11.98 0.73
#